data_3ffda5cdb0410c418dfdb895d4db1ec7
#
_entry.id   3ffda5cdb0410c418dfdb895d4db1ec7
#
_cell.length_a   1.000
_cell.length_b   1.000
_cell.length_c   1.000
_cell.angle_alpha   90.00
_cell.angle_beta   90.00
_cell.angle_gamma   90.00
#
_symmetry.space_group_name_H-M   'P 1'
#
loop_
_entity.id
_entity.type
_entity.pdbx_description
1 polymer ?
#
loop_
_entity_poly.entity_id
_entity_poly.type
_entity_poly.pdbx_seq_one_letter_code
_entity_poly.pdbx_strand_id
1 'polypeptide(L)'
;QLRSSLLNPYFADLFELLKKFNIPLEGIHTETGPGTYEAAIVHSGILEAADRAVLFKTSVKEIANRHGIIATFMAKVNENLPGCGGHVHQSLWDKAIKKNLFFDGKDKMKMTAMMKSYIAGQLYCLPYILPLFAPTINSYKRLVQGAWAPTTLTWAVDNRTVALRILPGSEKS
;
A
#
# COMPACT_ATOMS: atom_id res chain seq x y z
N GLN A 1 13.28 -14.32 -10.69
CA GLN A 1 14.48 -13.62 -11.19
C GLN A 1 14.51 -13.55 -12.72
N LEU A 2 14.48 -14.67 -13.46
CA LEU A 2 14.57 -14.66 -14.94
C LEU A 2 13.49 -13.77 -15.58
N ARG A 3 12.24 -13.89 -15.15
CA ARG A 3 11.13 -13.06 -15.67
C ARG A 3 11.36 -11.56 -15.41
N SER A 4 11.86 -11.20 -14.24
CA SER A 4 12.19 -9.79 -13.94
C SER A 4 13.33 -9.27 -14.83
N SER A 5 14.30 -10.12 -15.16
CA SER A 5 15.36 -9.76 -16.10
C SER A 5 14.84 -9.55 -17.53
N LEU A 6 13.92 -10.38 -17.98
CA LEU A 6 13.25 -10.21 -19.28
C LEU A 6 12.42 -8.94 -19.36
N LEU A 7 11.86 -8.48 -18.23
CA LEU A 7 11.07 -7.26 -18.12
C LEU A 7 11.90 -6.02 -17.77
N ASN A 8 13.23 -6.14 -17.74
CA ASN A 8 14.11 -5.03 -17.37
C ASN A 8 13.89 -3.74 -18.19
N PRO A 9 13.71 -3.78 -19.52
CA PRO A 9 13.40 -2.57 -20.28
C PRO A 9 12.11 -1.86 -19.80
N TYR A 10 11.07 -2.64 -19.51
CA TYR A 10 9.83 -2.12 -18.96
C TYR A 10 10.04 -1.45 -17.59
N PHE A 11 10.76 -2.09 -16.68
CA PHE A 11 11.01 -1.53 -15.36
C PHE A 11 11.91 -0.29 -15.42
N ALA A 12 12.89 -0.24 -16.30
CA ALA A 12 13.73 0.93 -16.50
C ALA A 12 12.90 2.13 -16.94
N ASP A 13 12.07 1.95 -17.96
CA ASP A 13 11.14 2.99 -18.43
C ASP A 13 10.14 3.40 -17.35
N LEU A 14 9.62 2.44 -16.57
CA LEU A 14 8.69 2.70 -15.50
C LEU A 14 9.29 3.64 -14.45
N PHE A 15 10.49 3.36 -13.96
CA PHE A 15 11.19 4.21 -13.00
C PHE A 15 11.49 5.61 -13.56
N GLU A 16 11.98 5.68 -14.78
CA GLU A 16 12.36 6.94 -15.41
C GLU A 16 11.14 7.83 -15.68
N LEU A 17 10.10 7.27 -16.30
CA LEU A 17 8.91 8.03 -16.68
C LEU A 17 8.08 8.44 -15.46
N LEU A 18 7.92 7.57 -14.48
CA LEU A 18 7.22 7.92 -13.24
C LEU A 18 7.95 9.01 -12.48
N LYS A 19 9.29 8.96 -12.42
CA LYS A 19 10.09 10.04 -11.81
C LYS A 19 9.89 11.37 -12.52
N LYS A 20 9.90 11.40 -13.87
CA LYS A 20 9.61 12.60 -14.66
C LYS A 20 8.19 13.12 -14.42
N PHE A 21 7.26 12.24 -14.15
CA PHE A 21 5.86 12.56 -13.87
C PHE A 21 5.58 12.90 -12.40
N ASN A 22 6.62 13.11 -11.60
CA ASN A 22 6.56 13.38 -10.16
C ASN A 22 5.92 12.26 -9.32
N ILE A 23 6.12 11.01 -9.74
CA ILE A 23 5.69 9.81 -9.01
C ILE A 23 6.94 8.95 -8.71
N PRO A 24 7.87 9.42 -7.87
CA PRO A 24 9.07 8.65 -7.58
C PRO A 24 8.75 7.36 -6.82
N LEU A 25 9.40 6.28 -7.20
CA LEU A 25 9.31 4.99 -6.52
C LEU A 25 10.53 4.78 -5.62
N GLU A 26 10.32 4.25 -4.42
CA GLU A 26 11.40 3.76 -3.55
C GLU A 26 11.95 2.41 -4.05
N GLY A 27 11.08 1.58 -4.60
CA GLY A 27 11.45 0.29 -5.14
C GLY A 27 10.29 -0.48 -5.73
N ILE A 28 10.63 -1.58 -6.41
CA ILE A 28 9.69 -2.58 -6.90
C ILE A 28 10.24 -3.96 -6.54
N HIS A 29 9.39 -4.84 -6.06
CA HIS A 29 9.75 -6.24 -5.81
C HIS A 29 8.66 -7.20 -6.29
N THR A 30 9.03 -8.46 -6.44
CA THR A 30 8.09 -9.53 -6.78
C THR A 30 7.27 -9.92 -5.55
N GLU A 31 5.99 -10.18 -5.77
CA GLU A 31 5.07 -10.71 -4.79
C GLU A 31 4.84 -12.23 -4.98
N THR A 32 4.02 -12.82 -4.10
CA THR A 32 3.75 -14.27 -4.07
C THR A 32 3.07 -14.76 -5.35
N GLY A 33 2.18 -13.95 -5.93
CA GLY A 33 1.45 -14.31 -7.16
C GLY A 33 2.36 -14.29 -8.40
N PRO A 34 2.22 -15.26 -9.32
CA PRO A 34 2.98 -15.26 -10.57
C PRO A 34 2.77 -13.98 -11.37
N GLY A 35 3.85 -13.26 -11.66
CA GLY A 35 3.81 -11.99 -12.40
C GLY A 35 3.26 -10.82 -11.60
N THR A 36 3.09 -10.97 -10.28
CA THR A 36 2.67 -9.90 -9.39
C THR A 36 3.89 -9.16 -8.86
N TYR A 37 3.82 -7.84 -8.90
CA TYR A 37 4.85 -6.93 -8.39
C TYR A 37 4.22 -5.92 -7.44
N GLU A 38 4.93 -5.53 -6.42
CA GLU A 38 4.59 -4.44 -5.52
C GLU A 38 5.55 -3.27 -5.75
N ALA A 39 4.99 -2.06 -5.87
CA ALA A 39 5.76 -0.83 -5.97
C ALA A 39 5.52 0.01 -4.73
N ALA A 40 6.57 0.53 -4.14
CA ALA A 40 6.53 1.51 -3.06
C ALA A 40 6.67 2.91 -3.64
N ILE A 41 5.62 3.72 -3.54
CA ILE A 41 5.63 5.14 -3.94
C ILE A 41 6.25 5.93 -2.79
N VAL A 42 7.18 6.85 -3.09
CA VAL A 42 7.78 7.74 -2.09
C VAL A 42 6.70 8.51 -1.36
N HIS A 43 6.73 8.49 -0.04
CA HIS A 43 5.75 9.16 0.81
C HIS A 43 5.70 10.68 0.57
N SER A 44 4.55 11.27 0.81
CA SER A 44 4.33 12.72 0.69
C SER A 44 3.13 13.15 1.54
N GLY A 45 2.75 14.42 1.45
CA GLY A 45 1.50 14.89 2.04
C GLY A 45 0.28 14.17 1.46
N ILE A 46 -0.78 14.05 2.23
CA ILE A 46 -1.95 13.21 1.93
C ILE A 46 -2.55 13.47 0.55
N LEU A 47 -2.70 14.73 0.14
CA LEU A 47 -3.26 15.08 -1.17
C LEU A 47 -2.34 14.62 -2.30
N GLU A 48 -1.05 14.96 -2.21
CA GLU A 48 -0.06 14.56 -3.21
C GLU A 48 0.09 13.03 -3.28
N ALA A 49 0.02 12.32 -2.15
CA ALA A 49 0.06 10.86 -2.13
C ALA A 49 -1.16 10.25 -2.87
N ALA A 50 -2.35 10.82 -2.68
CA ALA A 50 -3.55 10.41 -3.38
C ALA A 50 -3.44 10.65 -4.90
N ASP A 51 -2.98 11.83 -5.32
CA ASP A 51 -2.77 12.18 -6.73
C ASP A 51 -1.73 11.24 -7.38
N ARG A 52 -0.61 11.01 -6.70
CA ARG A 52 0.43 10.06 -7.16
C ARG A 52 -0.12 8.64 -7.32
N ALA A 53 -0.96 8.16 -6.40
CA ALA A 53 -1.54 6.82 -6.48
C ALA A 53 -2.47 6.66 -7.69
N VAL A 54 -3.30 7.67 -7.99
CA VAL A 54 -4.19 7.66 -9.15
C VAL A 54 -3.39 7.70 -10.45
N LEU A 55 -2.43 8.61 -10.55
CA LEU A 55 -1.57 8.76 -11.73
C LEU A 55 -0.66 7.55 -11.93
N PHE A 56 -0.12 6.97 -10.85
CA PHE A 56 0.65 5.72 -10.88
C PHE A 56 -0.13 4.61 -11.57
N LYS A 57 -1.37 4.37 -11.15
CA LYS A 57 -2.20 3.29 -11.70
C LYS A 57 -2.42 3.43 -13.21
N THR A 58 -2.63 4.65 -13.70
CA THR A 58 -2.80 4.92 -15.13
C THR A 58 -1.48 4.78 -15.87
N SER A 59 -0.42 5.42 -15.36
CA SER A 59 0.91 5.40 -15.99
C SER A 59 1.49 4.00 -16.14
N VAL A 60 1.34 3.16 -15.11
CA VAL A 60 1.79 1.75 -15.17
C VAL A 60 1.15 1.02 -16.33
N LYS A 61 -0.15 1.20 -16.57
CA LYS A 61 -0.85 0.56 -17.69
C LYS A 61 -0.40 1.09 -19.05
N GLU A 62 -0.24 2.40 -19.17
CA GLU A 62 0.21 3.05 -20.41
C GLU A 62 1.65 2.63 -20.78
N ILE A 63 2.55 2.61 -19.80
CA ILE A 63 3.93 2.19 -20.02
C ILE A 63 3.98 0.69 -20.37
N ALA A 64 3.22 -0.16 -19.64
CA ALA A 64 3.14 -1.58 -19.94
C ALA A 64 2.67 -1.85 -21.37
N ASN A 65 1.65 -1.13 -21.83
CA ASN A 65 1.13 -1.25 -23.19
C ASN A 65 2.21 -0.98 -24.25
N ARG A 66 3.10 -0.01 -24.04
CA ARG A 66 4.21 0.30 -24.95
C ARG A 66 5.20 -0.87 -25.07
N HIS A 67 5.30 -1.70 -24.06
CA HIS A 67 6.15 -2.90 -24.02
C HIS A 67 5.39 -4.18 -24.41
N GLY A 68 4.17 -4.09 -24.94
CA GLY A 68 3.35 -5.26 -25.28
C GLY A 68 2.90 -6.08 -24.06
N ILE A 69 2.84 -5.44 -22.87
CA ILE A 69 2.48 -6.06 -21.59
C ILE A 69 1.12 -5.52 -21.15
N ILE A 70 0.29 -6.40 -20.59
CA ILE A 70 -0.96 -6.00 -19.93
C ILE A 70 -0.71 -5.91 -18.43
N ALA A 71 -0.73 -4.69 -17.88
CA ALA A 71 -0.72 -4.46 -16.44
C ALA A 71 -2.14 -4.40 -15.89
N THR A 72 -2.40 -5.11 -14.80
CA THR A 72 -3.69 -5.12 -14.11
C THR A 72 -3.53 -4.84 -12.62
N PHE A 73 -4.51 -4.14 -12.06
CA PHE A 73 -4.64 -3.87 -10.62
C PHE A 73 -5.83 -4.63 -10.00
N MET A 74 -6.25 -5.73 -10.63
CA MET A 74 -7.28 -6.59 -10.07
C MET A 74 -6.81 -7.21 -8.76
N ALA A 75 -7.66 -7.14 -7.74
CA ALA A 75 -7.36 -7.72 -6.43
C ALA A 75 -7.19 -9.26 -6.49
N LYS A 76 -7.90 -9.91 -7.40
CA LYS A 76 -7.86 -11.37 -7.61
C LYS A 76 -7.96 -11.68 -9.10
N VAL A 77 -6.84 -12.00 -9.74
CA VAL A 77 -6.77 -12.29 -11.19
C VAL A 77 -7.28 -13.70 -11.49
N ASN A 78 -7.01 -14.64 -10.59
CA ASN A 78 -7.40 -16.04 -10.71
C ASN A 78 -7.78 -16.58 -9.33
N GLU A 79 -8.81 -17.40 -9.25
CA GLU A 79 -9.33 -17.94 -8.00
C GLU A 79 -8.31 -18.81 -7.23
N ASN A 80 -7.44 -19.52 -7.96
CA ASN A 80 -6.46 -20.45 -7.41
C ASN A 80 -5.08 -19.82 -7.16
N LEU A 81 -4.89 -18.54 -7.51
CA LEU A 81 -3.63 -17.84 -7.32
C LEU A 81 -3.73 -16.80 -6.19
N PRO A 82 -2.62 -16.45 -5.57
CA PRO A 82 -2.60 -15.32 -4.64
C PRO A 82 -3.14 -14.05 -5.28
N GLY A 83 -3.87 -13.26 -4.50
CA GLY A 83 -4.32 -11.93 -4.93
C GLY A 83 -3.26 -10.87 -4.68
N CYS A 84 -3.54 -9.65 -5.10
CA CYS A 84 -2.74 -8.47 -4.78
C CYS A 84 -3.54 -7.50 -3.90
N GLY A 85 -2.84 -6.78 -3.05
CA GLY A 85 -3.39 -5.76 -2.17
C GLY A 85 -2.73 -4.42 -2.38
N GLY A 86 -3.27 -3.39 -1.73
CA GLY A 86 -2.64 -2.09 -1.60
C GLY A 86 -2.58 -1.72 -0.13
N HIS A 87 -1.46 -1.16 0.31
CA HIS A 87 -1.28 -0.70 1.69
C HIS A 87 -1.13 0.82 1.71
N VAL A 88 -1.80 1.45 2.67
CA VAL A 88 -1.67 2.89 2.91
C VAL A 88 -0.93 3.07 4.23
N HIS A 89 0.31 3.51 4.16
CA HIS A 89 1.11 3.85 5.33
C HIS A 89 0.81 5.28 5.76
N GLN A 90 0.58 5.49 7.05
CA GLN A 90 0.16 6.78 7.58
C GLN A 90 0.96 7.13 8.84
N SER A 91 1.39 8.38 8.92
CA SER A 91 1.93 8.98 10.14
C SER A 91 1.47 10.43 10.25
N LEU A 92 1.32 10.93 11.46
CA LEU A 92 0.99 12.33 11.72
C LEU A 92 2.19 13.06 12.33
N TRP A 93 2.44 14.25 11.83
CA TRP A 93 3.58 15.07 12.24
C TRP A 93 3.14 16.47 12.64
N ASP A 94 3.67 16.96 13.73
CA ASP A 94 3.61 18.38 14.04
C ASP A 94 4.55 19.13 13.08
N LYS A 95 3.99 20.03 12.28
CA LYS A 95 4.76 20.76 11.26
C LYS A 95 5.71 21.78 11.85
N ALA A 96 5.36 22.37 13.01
CA ALA A 96 6.14 23.42 13.63
C ALA A 96 7.43 22.88 14.24
N ILE A 97 7.34 21.75 14.95
CA ILE A 97 8.48 21.16 15.67
C ILE A 97 9.00 19.89 15.00
N LYS A 98 8.45 19.52 13.84
CA LYS A 98 8.80 18.31 13.06
C LYS A 98 8.83 17.04 13.93
N LYS A 99 7.84 16.88 14.79
CA LYS A 99 7.72 15.75 15.72
C LYS A 99 6.66 14.76 15.24
N ASN A 100 6.99 13.46 15.26
CA ASN A 100 6.04 12.39 15.05
C ASN A 100 5.04 12.35 16.21
N LEU A 101 3.74 12.50 15.90
CA LEU A 101 2.66 12.52 16.89
C LEU A 101 2.18 11.10 17.27
N PHE A 102 2.61 10.08 16.57
CA PHE A 102 2.24 8.70 16.86
C PHE A 102 3.21 7.98 17.78
N PHE A 103 4.47 8.44 17.86
CA PHE A 103 5.52 7.77 18.61
C PHE A 103 5.64 8.24 20.05
N ASP A 104 5.65 7.28 21.01
CA ASP A 104 6.00 7.48 22.40
C ASP A 104 6.97 6.37 22.86
N GLY A 105 8.22 6.71 23.03
CA GLY A 105 9.27 5.76 23.44
C GLY A 105 9.07 5.15 24.83
N LYS A 106 8.21 5.72 25.69
CA LYS A 106 7.90 5.24 27.04
C LYS A 106 6.73 4.26 27.08
N ASP A 107 5.84 4.29 26.07
CA ASP A 107 4.72 3.35 26.00
C ASP A 107 5.21 1.96 25.57
N LYS A 108 4.63 0.90 26.13
CA LYS A 108 4.99 -0.49 25.87
C LYS A 108 4.92 -0.84 24.37
N MET A 109 3.96 -0.27 23.66
CA MET A 109 3.76 -0.47 22.22
C MET A 109 4.31 0.72 21.39
N LYS A 110 5.02 1.65 22.05
CA LYS A 110 5.58 2.88 21.47
C LYS A 110 4.54 3.80 20.80
N MET A 111 3.31 3.77 21.30
CA MET A 111 2.17 4.51 20.76
C MET A 111 1.72 5.63 21.69
N THR A 112 1.50 6.82 21.15
CA THR A 112 0.84 7.91 21.89
C THR A 112 -0.66 7.62 22.06
N ALA A 113 -1.31 8.35 23.00
CA ALA A 113 -2.77 8.34 23.14
C ALA A 113 -3.47 8.77 21.83
N MET A 114 -2.87 9.73 21.10
CA MET A 114 -3.38 10.16 19.79
C MET A 114 -3.40 9.00 18.78
N MET A 115 -2.32 8.23 18.69
CA MET A 115 -2.26 7.08 17.80
C MET A 115 -3.32 6.03 18.16
N LYS A 116 -3.50 5.75 19.44
CA LYS A 116 -4.53 4.82 19.93
C LYS A 116 -5.94 5.27 19.54
N SER A 117 -6.24 6.57 19.69
CA SER A 117 -7.52 7.15 19.26
C SER A 117 -7.69 7.11 17.73
N TYR A 118 -6.61 7.36 16.99
CA TYR A 118 -6.63 7.32 15.53
C TYR A 118 -6.93 5.91 14.99
N ILE A 119 -6.32 4.87 15.57
CA ILE A 119 -6.60 3.46 15.25
C ILE A 119 -8.06 3.11 15.57
N ALA A 120 -8.55 3.51 16.75
CA ALA A 120 -9.92 3.26 17.16
C ALA A 120 -10.93 3.92 16.20
N GLY A 121 -10.67 5.15 15.78
CA GLY A 121 -11.48 5.86 14.78
C GLY A 121 -11.49 5.16 13.43
N GLN A 122 -10.36 4.69 12.94
CA GLN A 122 -10.30 3.93 11.69
C GLN A 122 -11.09 2.63 11.78
N LEU A 123 -10.94 1.85 12.86
CA LEU A 123 -11.71 0.62 13.06
C LEU A 123 -13.21 0.89 13.13
N TYR A 124 -13.62 1.96 13.79
CA TYR A 124 -15.02 2.37 13.87
C TYR A 124 -15.59 2.75 12.49
N CYS A 125 -14.84 3.50 11.68
CA CYS A 125 -15.31 3.97 10.38
C CYS A 125 -15.21 2.92 9.28
N LEU A 126 -14.25 1.98 9.36
CA LEU A 126 -13.91 1.06 8.26
C LEU A 126 -15.10 0.26 7.70
N PRO A 127 -16.05 -0.26 8.49
CA PRO A 127 -17.23 -0.94 7.95
C PRO A 127 -18.07 -0.07 7.01
N TYR A 128 -18.14 1.22 7.31
CA TYR A 128 -18.97 2.17 6.55
C TYR A 128 -18.28 2.69 5.30
N ILE A 129 -16.95 2.71 5.30
CA ILE A 129 -16.15 3.23 4.18
C ILE A 129 -15.46 2.10 3.38
N LEU A 130 -15.71 0.83 3.72
CA LEU A 130 -15.10 -0.31 3.03
C LEU A 130 -15.27 -0.27 1.49
N PRO A 131 -16.41 0.16 0.93
CA PRO A 131 -16.56 0.27 -0.53
C PRO A 131 -15.57 1.24 -1.20
N LEU A 132 -14.97 2.18 -0.46
CA LEU A 132 -13.91 3.05 -0.97
C LEU A 132 -12.56 2.32 -1.09
N PHE A 133 -12.31 1.31 -0.24
CA PHE A 133 -11.12 0.47 -0.26
C PHE A 133 -11.28 -0.79 -1.11
N ALA A 134 -12.49 -1.32 -1.18
CA ALA A 134 -12.87 -2.52 -1.92
C ALA A 134 -14.00 -2.20 -2.91
N PRO A 135 -13.75 -1.38 -3.98
CA PRO A 135 -14.79 -0.75 -4.78
C PRO A 135 -15.44 -1.69 -5.80
N THR A 136 -14.95 -2.90 -5.98
CA THR A 136 -15.47 -3.84 -6.99
C THR A 136 -15.77 -5.20 -6.39
N ILE A 137 -16.61 -5.98 -7.06
CA ILE A 137 -16.90 -7.38 -6.68
C ILE A 137 -15.59 -8.20 -6.62
N ASN A 138 -14.64 -7.92 -7.51
CA ASN A 138 -13.35 -8.58 -7.53
C ASN A 138 -12.54 -8.32 -6.25
N SER A 139 -12.68 -7.15 -5.61
CA SER A 139 -12.03 -6.82 -4.35
C SER A 139 -12.42 -7.82 -3.25
N TYR A 140 -13.70 -8.18 -3.17
CA TYR A 140 -14.21 -9.10 -2.15
C TYR A 140 -13.78 -10.56 -2.37
N LYS A 141 -13.45 -10.95 -3.60
CA LYS A 141 -12.86 -12.25 -3.88
C LYS A 141 -11.46 -12.42 -3.26
N ARG A 142 -10.81 -11.31 -2.95
CA ARG A 142 -9.51 -11.27 -2.26
C ARG A 142 -9.68 -11.36 -0.75
N LEU A 143 -10.77 -10.84 -0.17
CA LEU A 143 -11.03 -10.76 1.27
C LEU A 143 -11.60 -12.07 1.81
N VAL A 144 -10.81 -13.15 1.76
CA VAL A 144 -11.17 -14.47 2.24
C VAL A 144 -10.15 -15.00 3.25
N GLN A 145 -10.61 -15.82 4.18
CA GLN A 145 -9.75 -16.41 5.20
C GLN A 145 -8.59 -17.21 4.58
N GLY A 146 -7.41 -17.10 5.14
CA GLY A 146 -6.21 -17.78 4.64
C GLY A 146 -5.51 -17.11 3.46
N ALA A 147 -6.08 -16.04 2.89
CA ALA A 147 -5.50 -15.33 1.74
C ALA A 147 -4.58 -14.16 2.12
N TRP A 148 -4.12 -14.09 3.36
CA TRP A 148 -3.33 -12.97 3.90
C TRP A 148 -4.01 -11.61 3.70
N ALA A 149 -5.33 -11.62 3.79
CA ALA A 149 -6.17 -10.45 3.72
C ALA A 149 -6.96 -10.32 5.02
N PRO A 150 -7.22 -9.10 5.49
CA PRO A 150 -8.02 -8.91 6.69
C PRO A 150 -9.47 -9.30 6.42
N THR A 151 -9.99 -10.22 7.22
CA THR A 151 -11.41 -10.63 7.21
C THR A 151 -12.15 -10.17 8.46
N THR A 152 -11.42 -9.56 9.39
CA THR A 152 -11.95 -9.04 10.66
C THR A 152 -11.42 -7.63 10.92
N LEU A 153 -12.21 -6.85 11.66
CA LEU A 153 -11.87 -5.49 12.07
C LEU A 153 -10.96 -5.54 13.31
N THR A 154 -9.70 -5.83 13.08
CA THR A 154 -8.70 -5.93 14.14
C THR A 154 -7.45 -5.12 13.83
N TRP A 155 -6.68 -4.85 14.87
CA TRP A 155 -5.36 -4.28 14.76
C TRP A 155 -4.33 -5.09 15.54
N ALA A 156 -3.09 -5.03 15.14
CA ALA A 156 -1.97 -5.61 15.89
C ALA A 156 -0.65 -4.97 15.50
N VAL A 157 0.35 -5.14 16.38
CA VAL A 157 1.73 -4.73 16.08
C VAL A 157 2.35 -5.78 15.16
N ASP A 158 2.91 -5.29 14.05
CA ASP A 158 3.67 -6.08 13.05
C ASP A 158 3.00 -7.38 12.56
N ASN A 159 1.68 -7.39 12.47
CA ASN A 159 0.92 -8.52 11.97
C ASN A 159 0.30 -8.20 10.61
N ARG A 160 0.54 -9.03 9.60
CA ARG A 160 0.09 -8.83 8.22
C ARG A 160 -1.33 -9.33 7.91
N THR A 161 -2.00 -9.96 8.87
CA THR A 161 -3.35 -10.52 8.70
C THR A 161 -4.46 -9.64 9.24
N VAL A 162 -4.12 -8.53 9.90
CA VAL A 162 -5.06 -7.59 10.50
C VAL A 162 -5.40 -6.44 9.54
N ALA A 163 -6.53 -5.79 9.77
CA ALA A 163 -6.95 -4.63 8.99
C ALA A 163 -6.01 -3.43 9.18
N LEU A 164 -5.59 -3.18 10.42
CA LEU A 164 -4.67 -2.10 10.77
C LEU A 164 -3.39 -2.67 11.42
N ARG A 165 -2.28 -2.59 10.69
CA ARG A 165 -0.98 -3.02 11.18
C ARG A 165 -0.21 -1.82 11.74
N ILE A 166 0.16 -1.93 13.01
CA ILE A 166 1.02 -0.96 13.65
C ILE A 166 2.47 -1.35 13.39
N LEU A 167 3.20 -0.50 12.72
CA LEU A 167 4.63 -0.68 12.52
C LEU A 167 5.37 -0.05 13.71
N PRO A 168 6.30 -0.78 14.34
CA PRO A 168 7.15 -0.20 15.36
C PRO A 168 7.94 0.96 14.77
N GLY A 169 7.58 2.17 15.17
CA GLY A 169 8.19 3.39 14.68
C GLY A 169 9.36 3.87 15.52
N SER A 170 9.96 4.93 15.07
CA SER A 170 10.94 5.74 15.80
C SER A 170 10.51 7.20 15.82
N GLU A 171 11.27 8.06 16.49
CA GLU A 171 11.04 9.52 16.42
C GLU A 171 11.17 10.07 15.01
N LYS A 172 11.84 9.34 14.12
CA LYS A 172 12.18 9.75 12.75
C LYS A 172 11.36 9.04 11.68
N SER A 173 10.45 8.14 12.07
CA SER A 173 9.66 7.33 11.11
C SER A 173 8.20 7.24 11.50
#